data_5c76a9e3db6a65d34f2e256fe39909fb
#
_entry.id   5c76a9e3db6a65d34f2e256fe39909fb
#
_cell.length_a   1.000
_cell.length_b   1.000
_cell.length_c   1.000
_cell.angle_alpha   90.00
_cell.angle_beta   90.00
_cell.angle_gamma   90.00
#
_symmetry.space_group_name_H-M   'P 1'
#
loop_
_entity.id
_entity.type
_entity.pdbx_description
1 polymer ?
#
loop_
_entity_poly.entity_id
_entity_poly.type
_entity_poly.pdbx_seq_one_letter_code
_entity_poly.pdbx_strand_id
1 'polypeptide(L)'
;MWEYQHSAETTAAPEVLWRHWSSIAEWPRWNAGIAAIEVDGPFAAGTEFTMTPPDGEPLRMRLTEVVPGTLFTDEMDAGDFVVRTVHRLEPGEAGATRVVYRTEITGPAADQVGPQLGPAITADFPDVVAALVRLAER
;
A
#
# COMPACT_ATOMS: atom_id res chain seq x y z
N MET A 1 17.18 6.11 -7.93
CA MET A 1 15.82 5.68 -7.58
C MET A 1 15.79 4.16 -7.43
N TRP A 2 15.05 3.69 -6.44
CA TRP A 2 14.83 2.25 -6.23
C TRP A 2 13.35 1.96 -6.48
N GLU A 3 13.03 0.80 -7.07
CA GLU A 3 11.64 0.44 -7.32
C GLU A 3 11.41 -1.06 -7.22
N TYR A 4 10.17 -1.43 -6.89
CA TYR A 4 9.73 -2.82 -6.80
C TYR A 4 8.23 -2.87 -7.10
N GLN A 5 7.81 -3.93 -7.77
CA GLN A 5 6.39 -4.14 -8.07
C GLN A 5 6.01 -5.59 -7.83
N HIS A 6 4.84 -5.77 -7.24
CA HIS A 6 4.21 -7.08 -7.06
C HIS A 6 2.78 -7.00 -7.56
N SER A 7 2.32 -8.04 -8.24
CA SER A 7 0.94 -8.10 -8.68
C SER A 7 0.38 -9.51 -8.52
N ALA A 8 -0.96 -9.60 -8.41
CA ALA A 8 -1.68 -10.85 -8.35
C ALA A 8 -3.06 -10.66 -8.96
N GLU A 9 -3.64 -11.72 -9.49
CA GLU A 9 -4.99 -11.68 -10.06
C GLU A 9 -5.98 -12.33 -9.12
N THR A 10 -7.22 -11.87 -9.15
CA THR A 10 -8.30 -12.37 -8.32
C THR A 10 -9.61 -12.33 -9.08
N THR A 11 -10.53 -13.22 -8.69
CA THR A 11 -11.90 -13.21 -9.21
C THR A 11 -12.77 -12.18 -8.49
N ALA A 12 -12.28 -11.57 -7.41
CA ALA A 12 -13.04 -10.55 -6.67
C ALA A 12 -13.25 -9.31 -7.53
N ALA A 13 -14.41 -8.68 -7.37
CA ALA A 13 -14.72 -7.45 -8.09
C ALA A 13 -13.90 -6.28 -7.57
N PRO A 14 -13.52 -5.32 -8.44
CA PRO A 14 -12.78 -4.13 -8.00
C PRO A 14 -13.46 -3.38 -6.86
N GLU A 15 -14.79 -3.31 -6.87
CA GLU A 15 -15.55 -2.61 -5.84
C GLU A 15 -15.36 -3.21 -4.45
N VAL A 16 -15.22 -4.54 -4.38
CA VAL A 16 -14.98 -5.24 -3.11
C VAL A 16 -13.58 -4.96 -2.60
N LEU A 17 -12.58 -5.02 -3.49
CA LEU A 17 -11.20 -4.71 -3.15
C LEU A 17 -11.06 -3.26 -2.69
N TRP A 18 -11.71 -2.34 -3.41
CA TRP A 18 -11.69 -0.92 -3.06
C TRP A 18 -12.28 -0.67 -1.68
N ARG A 19 -13.36 -1.34 -1.34
CA ARG A 19 -13.98 -1.21 -0.02
C ARG A 19 -13.00 -1.55 1.10
N HIS A 20 -12.20 -2.61 0.92
CA HIS A 20 -11.19 -2.97 1.92
C HIS A 20 -10.07 -1.95 1.98
N TRP A 21 -9.62 -1.44 0.83
CA TRP A 21 -8.59 -0.40 0.81
C TRP A 21 -9.05 0.91 1.45
N SER A 22 -10.27 1.33 1.15
CA SER A 22 -10.78 2.61 1.64
C SER A 22 -11.13 2.59 3.14
N SER A 23 -11.17 1.41 3.75
CA SER A 23 -11.43 1.26 5.18
C SER A 23 -10.10 1.16 5.94
N ILE A 24 -9.35 2.28 6.00
CA ILE A 24 -7.98 2.31 6.56
C ILE A 24 -7.95 1.75 7.98
N ALA A 25 -8.93 2.12 8.81
CA ALA A 25 -8.96 1.66 10.21
C ALA A 25 -9.03 0.13 10.33
N GLU A 26 -9.44 -0.55 9.27
CA GLU A 26 -9.56 -2.01 9.26
C GLU A 26 -8.30 -2.72 8.75
N TRP A 27 -7.32 -1.99 8.21
CA TRP A 27 -6.11 -2.59 7.63
C TRP A 27 -5.41 -3.58 8.55
N PRO A 28 -5.27 -3.32 9.88
CA PRO A 28 -4.61 -4.30 10.76
C PRO A 28 -5.28 -5.66 10.80
N ARG A 29 -6.57 -5.75 10.45
CA ARG A 29 -7.30 -7.01 10.49
C ARG A 29 -6.85 -8.01 9.42
N TRP A 30 -6.31 -7.50 8.30
CA TRP A 30 -5.87 -8.38 7.22
C TRP A 30 -4.41 -8.18 6.83
N ASN A 31 -3.78 -7.10 7.26
CA ASN A 31 -2.37 -6.81 6.96
C ASN A 31 -1.54 -7.03 8.22
N ALA A 32 -0.82 -8.15 8.26
CA ALA A 32 -0.01 -8.52 9.42
C ALA A 32 1.18 -7.58 9.66
N GLY A 33 1.55 -6.77 8.66
CA GLY A 33 2.61 -5.77 8.79
C GLY A 33 2.18 -4.52 9.54
N ILE A 34 0.91 -4.42 9.94
CA ILE A 34 0.37 -3.25 10.63
C ILE A 34 -0.24 -3.69 11.96
N ALA A 35 0.38 -3.28 13.07
CA ALA A 35 -0.14 -3.59 14.41
C ALA A 35 -1.20 -2.60 14.83
N ALA A 36 -1.04 -1.32 14.46
CA ALA A 36 -1.99 -0.26 14.80
C ALA A 36 -2.00 0.80 13.71
N ILE A 37 -3.14 1.46 13.56
CA ILE A 37 -3.27 2.54 12.57
C ILE A 37 -4.25 3.60 13.09
N GLU A 38 -3.91 4.87 12.85
CA GLU A 38 -4.78 6.01 13.17
C GLU A 38 -4.87 6.89 11.92
N VAL A 39 -6.09 7.17 11.49
CA VAL A 39 -6.33 7.98 10.30
C VAL A 39 -6.96 9.32 10.69
N ASP A 40 -6.47 10.41 10.11
CA ASP A 40 -6.82 11.77 10.51
C ASP A 40 -7.88 12.42 9.59
N GLY A 41 -8.61 11.64 8.82
CA GLY A 41 -9.62 12.20 7.93
C GLY A 41 -10.17 11.18 6.95
N PRO A 42 -10.86 11.65 5.91
CA PRO A 42 -11.46 10.77 4.91
C PRO A 42 -10.40 10.12 4.01
N PHE A 43 -10.80 9.10 3.28
CA PHE A 43 -9.93 8.44 2.31
C PHE A 43 -9.83 9.31 1.04
N ALA A 44 -8.98 10.33 1.12
CA ALA A 44 -8.84 11.34 0.07
C ALA A 44 -7.41 11.88 0.07
N ALA A 45 -6.99 12.45 -1.05
CA ALA A 45 -5.67 13.06 -1.16
C ALA A 45 -5.49 14.15 -0.11
N GLY A 46 -4.33 14.14 0.55
CA GLY A 46 -3.98 15.08 1.61
C GLY A 46 -4.21 14.56 3.02
N THR A 47 -4.98 13.49 3.17
CA THR A 47 -5.22 12.91 4.50
C THR A 47 -3.95 12.23 5.00
N GLU A 48 -3.62 12.48 6.27
CA GLU A 48 -2.49 11.83 6.93
C GLU A 48 -2.96 10.71 7.83
N PHE A 49 -2.09 9.73 8.03
CA PHE A 49 -2.37 8.65 8.95
C PHE A 49 -1.06 8.14 9.57
N THR A 50 -1.17 7.51 10.73
CA THR A 50 -0.03 6.93 11.44
C THR A 50 -0.16 5.42 11.43
N MET A 51 0.86 4.76 10.93
CA MET A 51 0.90 3.30 10.79
C MET A 51 2.04 2.76 11.65
N THR A 52 1.72 1.82 12.56
CA THR A 52 2.71 1.25 13.45
C THR A 52 2.91 -0.23 13.10
N PRO A 53 4.13 -0.62 12.67
CA PRO A 53 4.43 -2.04 12.45
C PRO A 53 4.55 -2.79 13.79
N PRO A 54 4.47 -4.14 13.79
CA PRO A 54 4.49 -4.91 15.03
C PRO A 54 5.73 -4.68 15.90
N ASP A 55 6.89 -4.52 15.29
CA ASP A 55 8.15 -4.39 16.01
C ASP A 55 8.89 -3.10 15.67
N GLY A 56 8.15 -2.05 15.28
CA GLY A 56 8.78 -0.82 14.82
C GLY A 56 8.13 0.41 15.39
N GLU A 57 8.72 1.55 15.04
CA GLU A 57 8.24 2.86 15.42
C GLU A 57 7.06 3.28 14.54
N PRO A 58 6.16 4.13 15.07
CA PRO A 58 5.09 4.68 14.24
C PRO A 58 5.63 5.43 13.02
N LEU A 59 5.00 5.19 11.88
CA LEU A 59 5.34 5.85 10.63
C LEU A 59 4.25 6.84 10.26
N ARG A 60 4.64 8.08 9.99
CA ARG A 60 3.70 9.10 9.54
C ARG A 60 3.57 9.03 8.03
N MET A 61 2.36 8.76 7.56
CA MET A 61 2.03 8.53 6.15
C MET A 61 1.06 9.59 5.66
N ARG A 62 1.02 9.78 4.36
CA ARG A 62 0.10 10.71 3.72
C ARG A 62 -0.46 10.09 2.45
N LEU A 63 -1.78 10.20 2.26
CA LEU A 63 -2.40 9.87 0.97
C LEU A 63 -2.12 11.03 0.01
N THR A 64 -1.51 10.72 -1.13
CA THR A 64 -1.17 11.74 -2.12
C THR A 64 -2.08 11.71 -3.34
N GLU A 65 -2.69 10.55 -3.60
CA GLU A 65 -3.61 10.40 -4.72
C GLU A 65 -4.66 9.36 -4.38
N VAL A 66 -5.93 9.67 -4.65
CA VAL A 66 -7.02 8.71 -4.49
C VAL A 66 -7.94 8.86 -5.70
N VAL A 67 -8.03 7.80 -6.51
CA VAL A 67 -8.96 7.72 -7.63
C VAL A 67 -9.92 6.56 -7.31
N PRO A 68 -11.14 6.86 -6.88
CA PRO A 68 -12.06 5.82 -6.38
C PRO A 68 -12.22 4.66 -7.37
N GLY A 69 -12.11 3.45 -6.84
CA GLY A 69 -12.25 2.23 -7.64
C GLY A 69 -11.03 1.86 -8.47
N THR A 70 -10.01 2.70 -8.52
CA THR A 70 -8.85 2.52 -9.41
C THR A 70 -7.54 2.44 -8.69
N LEU A 71 -7.17 3.47 -7.91
CA LEU A 71 -5.88 3.49 -7.23
C LEU A 71 -5.88 4.42 -6.04
N PHE A 72 -4.97 4.16 -5.12
CA PHE A 72 -4.54 5.15 -4.14
C PHE A 72 -3.03 5.06 -3.95
N THR A 73 -2.44 6.20 -3.59
CA THR A 73 -1.00 6.32 -3.38
C THR A 73 -0.75 6.90 -2.00
N ASP A 74 0.17 6.31 -1.26
CA ASP A 74 0.64 6.88 -0.01
C ASP A 74 2.14 7.13 -0.05
N GLU A 75 2.59 8.05 0.79
CA GLU A 75 4.00 8.42 0.89
C GLU A 75 4.42 8.54 2.35
N MET A 76 5.69 8.16 2.59
CA MET A 76 6.42 8.49 3.80
C MET A 76 7.57 9.40 3.39
N ASP A 77 7.59 10.63 3.91
CA ASP A 77 8.62 11.61 3.61
C ASP A 77 9.65 11.62 4.74
N ALA A 78 10.86 11.18 4.44
CA ALA A 78 11.95 11.13 5.41
C ALA A 78 12.93 12.30 5.27
N GLY A 79 12.61 13.29 4.43
CA GLY A 79 13.43 14.47 4.20
C GLY A 79 14.36 14.31 3.02
N ASP A 80 15.36 13.45 3.12
CA ASP A 80 16.33 13.23 2.05
C ASP A 80 15.94 12.06 1.12
N PHE A 81 14.85 11.37 1.44
CA PHE A 81 14.23 10.40 0.52
C PHE A 81 12.74 10.31 0.81
N VAL A 82 11.99 9.82 -0.18
CA VAL A 82 10.55 9.61 -0.07
C VAL A 82 10.25 8.18 -0.51
N VAL A 83 9.44 7.48 0.29
CA VAL A 83 8.93 6.15 -0.05
C VAL A 83 7.50 6.32 -0.50
N ARG A 84 7.22 5.96 -1.75
CA ARG A 84 5.90 6.12 -2.35
C ARG A 84 5.40 4.78 -2.82
N THR A 85 4.19 4.39 -2.42
CA THR A 85 3.57 3.15 -2.84
C THR A 85 2.25 3.43 -3.54
N VAL A 86 2.15 2.96 -4.79
CA VAL A 86 0.92 3.01 -5.58
C VAL A 86 0.22 1.66 -5.45
N HIS A 87 -1.05 1.71 -5.06
CA HIS A 87 -1.93 0.54 -4.96
C HIS A 87 -2.97 0.68 -6.05
N ARG A 88 -2.96 -0.22 -7.05
CA ARG A 88 -3.79 -0.06 -8.25
C ARG A 88 -4.59 -1.31 -8.56
N LEU A 89 -5.79 -1.10 -9.09
CA LEU A 89 -6.63 -2.15 -9.64
C LEU A 89 -6.67 -2.00 -11.15
N GLU A 90 -6.39 -3.08 -11.87
CA GLU A 90 -6.42 -3.10 -13.34
C GLU A 90 -7.22 -4.30 -13.82
N PRO A 91 -7.73 -4.26 -15.06
CA PRO A 91 -8.31 -5.46 -15.65
C PRO A 91 -7.24 -6.54 -15.79
N GLY A 92 -7.57 -7.75 -15.33
CA GLY A 92 -6.74 -8.94 -15.52
C GLY A 92 -7.24 -9.75 -16.71
N GLU A 93 -6.78 -10.98 -16.79
CA GLU A 93 -7.20 -11.90 -17.85
C GLU A 93 -8.57 -12.48 -17.52
N ALA A 94 -9.36 -12.76 -18.57
CA ALA A 94 -10.63 -13.49 -18.47
C ALA A 94 -11.62 -12.85 -17.48
N GLY A 95 -11.63 -11.50 -17.41
CA GLY A 95 -12.53 -10.78 -16.51
C GLY A 95 -12.06 -10.69 -15.07
N ALA A 96 -10.86 -11.20 -14.76
CA ALA A 96 -10.26 -11.05 -13.43
C ALA A 96 -9.85 -9.61 -13.16
N THR A 97 -9.54 -9.33 -11.90
CA THR A 97 -8.96 -8.06 -11.47
C THR A 97 -7.50 -8.30 -11.11
N ARG A 98 -6.61 -7.42 -11.58
CA ARG A 98 -5.21 -7.45 -11.18
C ARG A 98 -4.99 -6.41 -10.09
N VAL A 99 -4.42 -6.86 -8.97
CA VAL A 99 -4.03 -6.00 -7.85
C VAL A 99 -2.54 -5.74 -7.99
N VAL A 100 -2.14 -4.46 -8.03
CA VAL A 100 -0.74 -4.06 -8.24
C VAL A 100 -0.29 -3.19 -7.08
N TYR A 101 0.83 -3.56 -6.45
CA TYR A 101 1.52 -2.76 -5.44
C TYR A 101 2.88 -2.38 -6.02
N ARG A 102 3.15 -1.08 -6.16
CA ARG A 102 4.41 -0.58 -6.68
C ARG A 102 5.01 0.45 -5.73
N THR A 103 6.23 0.20 -5.28
CA THR A 103 6.96 1.12 -4.40
C THR A 103 8.13 1.73 -5.14
N GLU A 104 8.30 3.04 -4.97
CA GLU A 104 9.44 3.80 -5.46
C GLU A 104 10.06 4.54 -4.29
N ILE A 105 11.40 4.55 -4.24
CA ILE A 105 12.16 5.36 -3.29
C ILE A 105 12.93 6.38 -4.11
N THR A 106 12.68 7.66 -3.87
CA THR A 106 13.25 8.77 -4.62
C THR A 106 13.89 9.79 -3.66
N GLY A 107 14.65 10.73 -4.20
CA GLY A 107 15.30 11.78 -3.43
C GLY A 107 16.82 11.63 -3.40
N PRO A 108 17.53 12.60 -2.77
CA PRO A 108 18.99 12.61 -2.77
C PRO A 108 19.64 11.35 -2.18
N ALA A 109 19.02 10.76 -1.16
CA ALA A 109 19.55 9.57 -0.50
C ALA A 109 19.03 8.24 -1.08
N ALA A 110 18.18 8.28 -2.10
CA ALA A 110 17.48 7.08 -2.61
C ALA A 110 18.42 5.99 -3.08
N ASP A 111 19.54 6.35 -3.72
CA ASP A 111 20.48 5.35 -4.24
C ASP A 111 21.23 4.63 -3.12
N GLN A 112 21.34 5.25 -1.95
CA GLN A 112 21.99 4.66 -0.78
C GLN A 112 21.02 3.85 0.05
N VAL A 113 19.84 4.41 0.35
CA VAL A 113 18.87 3.77 1.24
C VAL A 113 18.01 2.73 0.53
N GLY A 114 17.78 2.91 -0.77
CA GLY A 114 16.88 2.04 -1.53
C GLY A 114 17.22 0.57 -1.43
N PRO A 115 18.45 0.16 -1.75
CA PRO A 115 18.84 -1.26 -1.71
C PRO A 115 18.75 -1.89 -0.33
N GLN A 116 18.80 -1.10 0.74
CA GLN A 116 18.71 -1.59 2.12
C GLN A 116 17.27 -1.56 2.62
N LEU A 117 16.62 -0.41 2.47
CA LEU A 117 15.27 -0.17 3.01
C LEU A 117 14.18 -0.77 2.11
N GLY A 118 14.37 -0.70 0.80
CA GLY A 118 13.36 -1.16 -0.15
C GLY A 118 12.94 -2.60 0.05
N PRO A 119 13.87 -3.56 0.06
CA PRO A 119 13.52 -4.95 0.30
C PRO A 119 12.84 -5.18 1.65
N ALA A 120 13.24 -4.44 2.68
CA ALA A 120 12.64 -4.57 4.01
C ALA A 120 11.17 -4.11 3.99
N ILE A 121 10.86 -3.05 3.25
CA ILE A 121 9.50 -2.52 3.14
C ILE A 121 8.61 -3.44 2.31
N THR A 122 9.14 -4.02 1.22
CA THR A 122 8.33 -4.73 0.23
C THR A 122 8.31 -6.25 0.43
N ALA A 123 9.08 -6.77 1.37
CA ALA A 123 9.22 -8.21 1.56
C ALA A 123 7.89 -8.91 1.85
N ASP A 124 6.94 -8.22 2.51
CA ASP A 124 5.66 -8.79 2.86
C ASP A 124 4.55 -8.52 1.81
N PHE A 125 4.85 -7.82 0.73
CA PHE A 125 3.83 -7.50 -0.28
C PHE A 125 3.11 -8.74 -0.81
N PRO A 126 3.79 -9.84 -1.15
CA PRO A 126 3.07 -11.05 -1.58
C PRO A 126 2.06 -11.54 -0.55
N ASP A 127 2.42 -11.54 0.73
CA ASP A 127 1.54 -11.98 1.80
C ASP A 127 0.39 -11.01 2.03
N VAL A 128 0.66 -9.72 1.96
CA VAL A 128 -0.35 -8.67 2.14
C VAL A 128 -1.39 -8.74 1.02
N VAL A 129 -0.93 -8.83 -0.22
CA VAL A 129 -1.84 -8.95 -1.38
C VAL A 129 -2.64 -10.24 -1.30
N ALA A 130 -2.01 -11.35 -0.92
CA ALA A 130 -2.71 -12.62 -0.77
C ALA A 130 -3.80 -12.55 0.31
N ALA A 131 -3.53 -11.88 1.41
CA ALA A 131 -4.51 -11.71 2.49
C ALA A 131 -5.70 -10.85 2.02
N LEU A 132 -5.42 -9.77 1.31
CA LEU A 132 -6.46 -8.90 0.73
C LEU A 132 -7.35 -9.71 -0.24
N VAL A 133 -6.74 -10.48 -1.12
CA VAL A 133 -7.44 -11.27 -2.12
C VAL A 133 -8.33 -12.32 -1.45
N ARG A 134 -7.81 -13.03 -0.44
CA ARG A 134 -8.61 -14.01 0.30
C ARG A 134 -9.82 -13.37 0.97
N LEU A 135 -9.62 -12.20 1.56
CA LEU A 135 -10.70 -11.45 2.21
C LEU A 135 -11.76 -11.03 1.20
N ALA A 136 -11.34 -10.55 0.05
CA ALA A 136 -12.24 -10.06 -1.00
C ALA A 136 -13.01 -11.18 -1.70
N GLU A 137 -12.45 -12.38 -1.75
CA GLU A 137 -13.07 -13.54 -2.41
C GLU A 137 -14.08 -14.29 -1.53
N ARG A 138 -14.21 -13.89 -0.30
CA ARG A 138 -15.19 -14.50 0.62
C ARG A 138 -16.64 -14.21 0.25
#